data_8efd3eb573018381718fe82150ee6ab9
#
_entry.id   8efd3eb573018381718fe82150ee6ab9
#
_cell.length_a   1.000
_cell.length_b   1.000
_cell.length_c   1.000
_cell.angle_alpha   90.00
_cell.angle_beta   90.00
_cell.angle_gamma   90.00
#
_symmetry.space_group_name_H-M   'P 1'
#
loop_
_entity.id
_entity.type
_entity.pdbx_description
1 polymer ?
#
loop_
_entity_poly.entity_id
_entity_poly.type
_entity_poly.pdbx_seq_one_letter_code
_entity_poly.pdbx_strand_id
1 'polypeptide(L)'
;MADASEGPGLPGGPTPWNRDSWDIEPDSIALALEVLNPRAAGKIMKEAFYGTRRFEDFQRRCELSRTVLSTRLRDLVAIGVLEKRPYREPGARERDEYRLTDKGLSLAPTLVALNAWAERWLADAPGPTVTLIHRDCGAPVHAVIACASGHDIAAVRDITATPGPGARPARPGAADASGPADGP
;
A
#
# COMPACT_ATOMS: atom_id res chain seq x y z
N MET A 1 -7.49 -24.45 27.59
CA MET A 1 -7.94 -23.50 26.57
C MET A 1 -7.56 -22.12 27.08
N ALA A 2 -6.45 -21.58 26.58
CA ALA A 2 -5.95 -20.27 26.98
C ALA A 2 -6.60 -19.23 26.04
N ASP A 3 -7.23 -18.24 26.64
CA ASP A 3 -7.84 -17.09 25.99
C ASP A 3 -6.75 -16.30 25.23
N ALA A 4 -6.89 -16.19 23.91
CA ALA A 4 -5.91 -15.57 23.01
C ALA A 4 -6.17 -14.07 22.79
N SER A 5 -6.93 -13.40 23.70
CA SER A 5 -7.38 -12.00 23.52
C SER A 5 -6.53 -10.94 24.22
N GLU A 6 -5.54 -11.31 25.03
CA GLU A 6 -4.64 -10.33 25.66
C GLU A 6 -3.24 -10.38 25.05
N GLY A 7 -3.00 -9.52 24.06
CA GLY A 7 -1.64 -9.16 23.68
C GLY A 7 -0.93 -8.51 24.88
N PRO A 8 0.40 -8.70 25.04
CA PRO A 8 1.14 -8.20 26.19
C PRO A 8 1.09 -6.66 26.23
N GLY A 9 0.21 -6.12 27.09
CA GLY A 9 0.18 -4.70 27.41
C GLY A 9 1.50 -4.31 28.07
N LEU A 10 2.14 -3.25 27.57
CA LEU A 10 3.34 -2.68 28.20
C LEU A 10 2.95 -2.04 29.54
N PRO A 11 3.74 -2.24 30.64
CA PRO A 11 3.47 -1.56 31.89
C PRO A 11 3.62 -0.04 31.70
N GLY A 12 2.50 0.71 31.90
CA GLY A 12 2.44 2.15 31.79
C GLY A 12 2.08 2.73 30.42
N GLY A 13 1.77 1.88 29.42
CA GLY A 13 1.22 2.31 28.14
C GLY A 13 -0.29 2.63 28.20
N PRO A 14 -0.86 3.32 27.18
CA PRO A 14 -2.30 3.54 27.09
C PRO A 14 -3.03 2.19 27.14
N THR A 15 -4.14 2.13 27.89
CA THR A 15 -4.97 0.93 27.98
C THR A 15 -5.33 0.45 26.58
N PRO A 16 -5.12 -0.84 26.25
CA PRO A 16 -5.54 -1.38 24.96
C PRO A 16 -7.03 -1.09 24.74
N TRP A 17 -7.38 -0.55 23.58
CA TRP A 17 -8.77 -0.30 23.26
C TRP A 17 -9.51 -1.62 23.01
N ASN A 18 -10.74 -1.73 23.47
CA ASN A 18 -11.58 -2.85 23.11
C ASN A 18 -12.04 -2.68 21.65
N ARG A 19 -11.52 -3.51 20.75
CA ARG A 19 -11.83 -3.47 19.30
C ARG A 19 -13.33 -3.60 19.02
N ASP A 20 -14.02 -4.43 19.77
CA ASP A 20 -15.45 -4.74 19.56
C ASP A 20 -16.38 -3.59 19.96
N SER A 21 -15.84 -2.63 20.72
CA SER A 21 -16.60 -1.43 21.13
C SER A 21 -16.65 -0.34 20.06
N TRP A 22 -15.96 -0.54 18.93
CA TRP A 22 -15.80 0.50 17.92
C TRP A 22 -16.06 -0.02 16.49
N ASP A 23 -16.83 0.75 15.74
CA ASP A 23 -16.95 0.65 14.30
C ASP A 23 -15.85 1.51 13.68
N ILE A 24 -14.91 0.87 12.99
CA ILE A 24 -13.76 1.51 12.31
C ILE A 24 -13.87 1.45 10.79
N GLU A 25 -15.05 1.17 10.28
CA GLU A 25 -15.27 1.22 8.84
C GLU A 25 -15.40 2.69 8.33
N PRO A 26 -14.89 2.97 7.12
CA PRO A 26 -14.17 2.06 6.23
C PRO A 26 -12.73 1.79 6.70
N ASP A 27 -12.28 0.54 6.60
CA ASP A 27 -10.91 0.14 6.91
C ASP A 27 -9.92 0.77 5.91
N SER A 28 -9.07 1.66 6.40
CA SER A 28 -8.10 2.38 5.56
C SER A 28 -7.08 1.46 4.89
N ILE A 29 -6.72 0.33 5.53
CA ILE A 29 -5.80 -0.65 4.93
C ILE A 29 -6.52 -1.38 3.79
N ALA A 30 -7.77 -1.80 4.00
CA ALA A 30 -8.57 -2.43 2.95
C ALA A 30 -8.74 -1.50 1.74
N LEU A 31 -9.07 -0.22 1.97
CA LEU A 31 -9.16 0.78 0.90
C LEU A 31 -7.84 0.95 0.14
N ALA A 32 -6.70 0.97 0.83
CA ALA A 32 -5.40 1.06 0.16
C ALA A 32 -5.09 -0.20 -0.65
N LEU A 33 -5.46 -1.38 -0.14
CA LEU A 33 -5.28 -2.65 -0.84
C LEU A 33 -6.17 -2.75 -2.10
N GLU A 34 -7.36 -2.18 -2.13
CA GLU A 34 -8.17 -2.09 -3.35
C GLU A 34 -7.43 -1.40 -4.51
N VAL A 35 -6.58 -0.43 -4.20
CA VAL A 35 -5.74 0.25 -5.18
C VAL A 35 -4.55 -0.61 -5.63
N LEU A 36 -3.91 -1.32 -4.69
CA LEU A 36 -2.64 -2.02 -4.91
C LEU A 36 -2.81 -3.51 -5.25
N ASN A 37 -3.88 -4.14 -4.76
CA ASN A 37 -4.08 -5.60 -4.80
C ASN A 37 -4.31 -6.20 -6.20
N PRO A 38 -4.98 -5.59 -7.17
CA PRO A 38 -4.92 -6.17 -8.49
C PRO A 38 -3.44 -6.29 -8.90
N ARG A 39 -2.93 -7.52 -9.06
CA ARG A 39 -1.52 -7.79 -9.41
C ARG A 39 -1.01 -6.89 -10.54
N ALA A 40 -1.90 -6.56 -11.47
CA ALA A 40 -1.62 -5.63 -12.56
C ALA A 40 -1.41 -4.19 -12.07
N ALA A 41 -2.19 -3.71 -11.07
CA ALA A 41 -2.03 -2.37 -10.51
C ALA A 41 -0.69 -2.25 -9.77
N GLY A 42 -0.32 -3.23 -8.96
CA GLY A 42 0.99 -3.27 -8.28
C GLY A 42 2.16 -3.23 -9.28
N LYS A 43 2.09 -4.00 -10.39
CA LYS A 43 3.11 -3.96 -11.46
C LYS A 43 3.19 -2.57 -12.10
N ILE A 44 2.06 -1.95 -12.41
CA ILE A 44 2.00 -0.61 -13.02
C ILE A 44 2.56 0.44 -12.07
N MET A 45 2.18 0.40 -10.79
CA MET A 45 2.69 1.33 -9.77
C MET A 45 4.20 1.23 -9.60
N LYS A 46 4.73 0.01 -9.52
CA LYS A 46 6.18 -0.23 -9.48
C LYS A 46 6.88 0.40 -10.69
N GLU A 47 6.39 0.13 -11.90
CA GLU A 47 6.96 0.66 -13.12
C GLU A 47 6.85 2.20 -13.22
N ALA A 48 5.72 2.78 -12.80
CA ALA A 48 5.55 4.23 -12.73
C ALA A 48 6.53 4.86 -11.74
N PHE A 49 6.75 4.24 -10.59
CA PHE A 49 7.73 4.65 -9.60
C PHE A 49 9.17 4.60 -10.14
N TYR A 50 9.49 3.63 -10.99
CA TYR A 50 10.77 3.54 -11.72
C TYR A 50 10.87 4.48 -12.93
N GLY A 51 9.86 5.31 -13.16
CA GLY A 51 9.87 6.34 -14.20
C GLY A 51 9.30 5.91 -15.55
N THR A 52 8.64 4.76 -15.64
CA THR A 52 7.89 4.38 -16.85
C THR A 52 6.70 5.31 -17.03
N ARG A 53 6.49 5.81 -18.26
CA ARG A 53 5.43 6.80 -18.56
C ARG A 53 4.58 6.42 -19.76
N ARG A 54 5.12 5.72 -20.75
CA ARG A 54 4.42 5.43 -22.02
C ARG A 54 3.65 4.12 -21.94
N PHE A 55 2.51 4.08 -22.61
CA PHE A 55 1.62 2.91 -22.62
C PHE A 55 2.37 1.64 -23.09
N GLU A 56 3.10 1.74 -24.17
CA GLU A 56 3.83 0.62 -24.78
C GLU A 56 4.95 0.09 -23.85
N ASP A 57 5.60 0.98 -23.09
CA ASP A 57 6.61 0.60 -22.10
C ASP A 57 5.99 -0.11 -20.91
N PHE A 58 4.85 0.39 -20.39
CA PHE A 58 4.10 -0.32 -19.37
C PHE A 58 3.66 -1.70 -19.85
N GLN A 59 3.14 -1.81 -21.09
CA GLN A 59 2.68 -3.07 -21.62
C GLN A 59 3.82 -4.10 -21.66
N ARG A 60 4.97 -3.72 -22.18
CA ARG A 60 6.15 -4.58 -22.29
C ARG A 60 6.71 -4.97 -20.92
N ARG A 61 6.92 -4.00 -20.02
CA ARG A 61 7.57 -4.22 -18.72
C ARG A 61 6.69 -4.93 -17.71
N CYS A 62 5.39 -4.66 -17.73
CA CYS A 62 4.42 -5.33 -16.86
C CYS A 62 3.97 -6.69 -17.42
N GLU A 63 4.25 -6.99 -18.70
CA GLU A 63 3.76 -8.19 -19.40
C GLU A 63 2.24 -8.34 -19.32
N LEU A 64 1.53 -7.24 -19.55
CA LEU A 64 0.08 -7.20 -19.50
C LEU A 64 -0.53 -7.15 -20.91
N SER A 65 -1.70 -7.77 -21.06
CA SER A 65 -2.50 -7.57 -22.26
C SER A 65 -2.94 -6.11 -22.37
N ARG A 66 -3.13 -5.63 -23.60
CA ARG A 66 -3.55 -4.25 -23.89
C ARG A 66 -4.85 -3.89 -23.13
N THR A 67 -5.79 -4.81 -23.08
CA THR A 67 -7.09 -4.61 -22.39
C THR A 67 -6.90 -4.44 -20.88
N VAL A 68 -6.16 -5.33 -20.24
CA VAL A 68 -5.89 -5.27 -18.80
C VAL A 68 -5.14 -4.00 -18.46
N LEU A 69 -4.08 -3.66 -19.20
CA LEU A 69 -3.31 -2.44 -18.98
C LEU A 69 -4.19 -1.18 -19.12
N SER A 70 -4.96 -1.09 -20.22
CA SER A 70 -5.83 0.07 -20.46
C SER A 70 -6.85 0.27 -19.35
N THR A 71 -7.47 -0.82 -18.87
CA THR A 71 -8.43 -0.76 -17.76
C THR A 71 -7.75 -0.27 -16.49
N ARG A 72 -6.62 -0.86 -16.11
CA ARG A 72 -5.92 -0.49 -14.87
C ARG A 72 -5.34 0.91 -14.89
N LEU A 73 -4.79 1.36 -16.01
CA LEU A 73 -4.33 2.75 -16.14
C LEU A 73 -5.49 3.73 -16.01
N ARG A 74 -6.66 3.42 -16.61
CA ARG A 74 -7.86 4.24 -16.46
C ARG A 74 -8.32 4.30 -15.00
N ASP A 75 -8.35 3.17 -14.30
CA ASP A 75 -8.76 3.09 -12.89
C ASP A 75 -7.81 3.93 -12.01
N LEU A 76 -6.49 3.80 -12.21
CA LEU A 76 -5.49 4.57 -11.48
C LEU A 76 -5.57 6.08 -11.76
N VAL A 77 -5.95 6.46 -12.99
CA VAL A 77 -6.22 7.88 -13.34
C VAL A 77 -7.51 8.35 -12.66
N ALA A 78 -8.58 7.55 -12.67
CA ALA A 78 -9.87 7.91 -12.08
C ALA A 78 -9.77 8.19 -10.57
N ILE A 79 -8.93 7.43 -9.85
CA ILE A 79 -8.68 7.66 -8.42
C ILE A 79 -7.59 8.70 -8.14
N GLY A 80 -7.02 9.30 -9.19
CA GLY A 80 -6.03 10.38 -9.09
C GLY A 80 -4.63 9.93 -8.63
N VAL A 81 -4.28 8.67 -8.76
CA VAL A 81 -2.92 8.14 -8.49
C VAL A 81 -1.99 8.40 -9.68
N LEU A 82 -2.53 8.27 -10.88
CA LEU A 82 -1.87 8.66 -12.12
C LEU A 82 -2.63 9.84 -12.75
N GLU A 83 -1.94 10.61 -13.56
CA GLU A 83 -2.51 11.58 -14.48
C GLU A 83 -2.04 11.30 -15.91
N LYS A 84 -2.85 11.70 -16.88
CA LYS A 84 -2.46 11.72 -18.29
C LYS A 84 -1.86 13.07 -18.63
N ARG A 85 -0.75 13.05 -19.35
CA ARG A 85 -0.18 14.25 -19.95
C ARG A 85 0.04 14.05 -21.45
N PRO A 86 -0.42 14.97 -22.29
CA PRO A 86 -0.13 14.89 -23.71
C PRO A 86 1.36 15.05 -23.96
N TYR A 87 1.90 14.25 -24.87
CA TYR A 87 3.24 14.40 -25.40
C TYR A 87 3.25 14.19 -26.90
N ARG A 88 4.21 14.79 -27.58
CA ARG A 88 4.38 14.65 -29.01
C ARG A 88 5.86 14.49 -29.35
N GLU A 89 6.17 13.46 -30.10
CA GLU A 89 7.49 13.31 -30.71
C GLU A 89 7.54 14.06 -32.05
N PRO A 90 8.71 14.54 -32.48
CA PRO A 90 8.86 15.17 -33.78
C PRO A 90 8.36 14.24 -34.89
N GLY A 91 7.42 14.72 -35.71
CA GLY A 91 6.85 13.93 -36.81
C GLY A 91 5.79 12.90 -36.43
N ALA A 92 5.45 12.75 -35.15
CA ALA A 92 4.43 11.82 -34.69
C ALA A 92 3.13 12.51 -34.24
N ARG A 93 2.05 11.73 -34.19
CA ARG A 93 0.77 12.16 -33.61
C ARG A 93 0.92 12.34 -32.10
N GLU A 94 0.24 13.34 -31.54
CA GLU A 94 0.10 13.51 -30.10
C GLU A 94 -0.48 12.26 -29.44
N ARG A 95 0.09 11.88 -28.28
CA ARG A 95 -0.29 10.75 -27.46
C ARG A 95 -0.28 11.14 -25.99
N ASP A 96 -0.91 10.33 -25.14
CA ASP A 96 -0.85 10.49 -23.69
C ASP A 96 0.31 9.67 -23.11
N GLU A 97 1.03 10.27 -22.16
CA GLU A 97 1.86 9.57 -21.19
C GLU A 97 1.21 9.61 -19.80
N TYR A 98 1.61 8.69 -18.94
CA TYR A 98 1.09 8.56 -17.58
C TYR A 98 2.16 8.98 -16.59
N ARG A 99 1.80 9.83 -15.64
CA ARG A 99 2.70 10.30 -14.58
C ARG A 99 2.06 10.10 -13.21
N LEU A 100 2.89 9.82 -12.21
CA LEU A 100 2.45 9.85 -10.82
C LEU A 100 2.07 11.28 -10.43
N THR A 101 0.91 11.42 -9.79
CA THR A 101 0.50 12.64 -9.10
C THR A 101 1.18 12.71 -7.73
N ASP A 102 0.98 13.81 -6.97
CA ASP A 102 1.43 13.89 -5.57
C ASP A 102 0.81 12.78 -4.73
N LYS A 103 -0.46 12.43 -4.96
CA LYS A 103 -1.12 11.27 -4.36
C LYS A 103 -0.42 9.96 -4.72
N GLY A 104 -0.05 9.77 -5.97
CA GLY A 104 0.72 8.60 -6.42
C GLY A 104 2.12 8.55 -5.81
N LEU A 105 2.82 9.68 -5.75
CA LEU A 105 4.14 9.79 -5.14
C LEU A 105 4.12 9.51 -3.63
N SER A 106 3.04 9.86 -2.93
CA SER A 106 2.90 9.58 -1.50
C SER A 106 2.84 8.09 -1.16
N LEU A 107 2.65 7.20 -2.14
CA LEU A 107 2.75 5.74 -1.98
C LEU A 107 4.21 5.23 -1.96
N ALA A 108 5.20 6.07 -2.25
CA ALA A 108 6.59 5.65 -2.33
C ALA A 108 7.09 4.94 -1.05
N PRO A 109 6.87 5.46 0.17
CA PRO A 109 7.29 4.76 1.39
C PRO A 109 6.68 3.36 1.53
N THR A 110 5.39 3.22 1.17
CA THR A 110 4.68 1.93 1.20
C THR A 110 5.29 0.93 0.21
N LEU A 111 5.60 1.38 -1.02
CA LEU A 111 6.23 0.53 -2.03
C LEU A 111 7.65 0.12 -1.62
N VAL A 112 8.42 1.02 -1.02
CA VAL A 112 9.75 0.71 -0.47
C VAL A 112 9.66 -0.34 0.63
N ALA A 113 8.71 -0.19 1.58
CA ALA A 113 8.49 -1.15 2.65
C ALA A 113 8.06 -2.53 2.13
N LEU A 114 7.10 -2.56 1.19
CA LEU A 114 6.63 -3.80 0.56
C LEU A 114 7.76 -4.50 -0.22
N ASN A 115 8.57 -3.75 -0.95
CA ASN A 115 9.72 -4.30 -1.67
C ASN A 115 10.72 -4.93 -0.68
N ALA A 116 11.12 -4.22 0.36
CA ALA A 116 12.06 -4.73 1.35
C ALA A 116 11.53 -5.98 2.08
N TRP A 117 10.23 -6.02 2.39
CA TRP A 117 9.60 -7.18 2.99
C TRP A 117 9.57 -8.39 2.03
N ALA A 118 9.20 -8.16 0.76
CA ALA A 118 9.14 -9.23 -0.23
C ALA A 118 10.54 -9.80 -0.55
N GLU A 119 11.55 -8.95 -0.68
CA GLU A 119 12.94 -9.39 -0.89
C GLU A 119 13.45 -10.24 0.27
N ARG A 120 13.08 -9.90 1.49
CA ARG A 120 13.52 -10.64 2.68
C ARG A 120 12.83 -12.00 2.83
N TRP A 121 11.56 -12.11 2.48
CA TRP A 121 10.73 -13.24 2.88
C TRP A 121 10.16 -14.08 1.73
N LEU A 122 10.10 -13.53 0.53
CA LEU A 122 9.46 -14.17 -0.63
C LEU A 122 10.40 -14.38 -1.82
N ALA A 123 11.57 -13.73 -1.83
CA ALA A 123 12.50 -13.86 -2.94
C ALA A 123 13.37 -15.12 -2.79
N ASP A 124 13.48 -15.88 -3.86
CA ASP A 124 14.33 -17.09 -3.94
C ASP A 124 15.77 -16.75 -4.38
N ALA A 125 16.01 -15.52 -4.81
CA ALA A 125 17.30 -15.08 -5.32
C ALA A 125 18.30 -14.75 -4.19
N PRO A 126 19.60 -14.87 -4.40
CA PRO A 126 20.62 -14.59 -3.39
C PRO A 126 20.79 -13.10 -3.06
N GLY A 127 19.83 -12.25 -3.40
CA GLY A 127 19.83 -10.82 -3.09
C GLY A 127 18.73 -10.08 -3.84
N PRO A 128 18.56 -8.77 -3.57
CA PRO A 128 17.52 -7.95 -4.18
C PRO A 128 17.73 -7.83 -5.70
N THR A 129 16.63 -7.96 -6.45
CA THR A 129 16.64 -7.76 -7.91
C THR A 129 16.78 -6.29 -8.29
N VAL A 130 16.39 -5.37 -7.40
CA VAL A 130 16.54 -3.92 -7.54
C VAL A 130 16.92 -3.32 -6.19
N THR A 131 18.02 -2.58 -6.16
CA THR A 131 18.40 -1.77 -4.99
C THR A 131 17.99 -0.33 -5.21
N LEU A 132 17.15 0.20 -4.32
CA LEU A 132 16.82 1.62 -4.30
C LEU A 132 17.94 2.37 -3.57
N ILE A 133 18.48 3.39 -4.21
CA ILE A 133 19.58 4.19 -3.65
C ILE A 133 19.19 5.67 -3.56
N HIS A 134 19.71 6.36 -2.58
CA HIS A 134 19.60 7.81 -2.49
C HIS A 134 20.47 8.45 -3.57
N ARG A 135 19.87 9.32 -4.36
CA ARG A 135 20.50 9.87 -5.57
C ARG A 135 21.82 10.60 -5.30
N ASP A 136 21.89 11.31 -4.18
CA ASP A 136 23.02 12.19 -3.90
C ASP A 136 24.21 11.44 -3.26
N CYS A 137 23.94 10.46 -2.38
CA CYS A 137 25.01 9.76 -1.64
C CYS A 137 25.18 8.29 -2.05
N GLY A 138 24.29 7.73 -2.90
CA GLY A 138 24.39 6.34 -3.35
C GLY A 138 24.05 5.29 -2.29
N ALA A 139 23.71 5.70 -1.06
CA ALA A 139 23.36 4.77 0.02
C ALA A 139 22.02 4.09 -0.25
N PRO A 140 21.84 2.80 0.14
CA PRO A 140 20.55 2.12 0.04
C PRO A 140 19.44 2.84 0.81
N VAL A 141 18.25 2.90 0.21
CA VAL A 141 17.05 3.48 0.81
C VAL A 141 16.22 2.37 1.46
N HIS A 142 15.73 2.63 2.65
CA HIS A 142 14.80 1.74 3.36
C HIS A 142 13.68 2.55 4.03
N ALA A 143 12.55 1.90 4.28
CA ALA A 143 11.45 2.50 5.02
C ALA A 143 11.73 2.37 6.53
N VAL A 144 11.47 3.46 7.26
CA VAL A 144 11.50 3.50 8.73
C VAL A 144 10.14 3.95 9.25
N ILE A 145 9.78 3.50 10.45
CA ILE A 145 8.59 3.98 11.15
C ILE A 145 9.07 4.92 12.25
N ALA A 146 8.54 6.13 12.26
CA ALA A 146 8.82 7.11 13.31
C ALA A 146 7.51 7.70 13.84
N CYS A 147 7.46 8.04 15.13
CA CYS A 147 6.32 8.77 15.68
C CYS A 147 6.40 10.27 15.34
N ALA A 148 5.31 11.00 15.58
CA ALA A 148 5.26 12.45 15.30
C ALA A 148 6.28 13.29 16.10
N SER A 149 6.83 12.75 17.19
CA SER A 149 7.91 13.36 17.96
C SER A 149 9.31 13.01 17.44
N GLY A 150 9.39 12.28 16.31
CA GLY A 150 10.66 11.97 15.66
C GLY A 150 11.41 10.76 16.26
N HIS A 151 10.80 9.99 17.16
CA HIS A 151 11.42 8.76 17.65
C HIS A 151 11.25 7.63 16.63
N ASP A 152 12.33 6.95 16.29
CA ASP A 152 12.30 5.74 15.49
C ASP A 152 11.66 4.59 16.28
N ILE A 153 10.77 3.83 15.62
CA ILE A 153 10.05 2.71 16.20
C ILE A 153 10.62 1.42 15.62
N ALA A 154 11.40 0.71 16.41
CA ALA A 154 12.10 -0.49 15.98
C ALA A 154 11.26 -1.77 16.13
N ALA A 155 10.26 -1.79 16.99
CA ALA A 155 9.45 -2.97 17.27
C ALA A 155 7.95 -2.68 17.19
N VAL A 156 7.19 -3.61 16.62
CA VAL A 156 5.72 -3.50 16.51
C VAL A 156 5.03 -3.35 17.87
N ARG A 157 5.58 -3.97 18.91
CA ARG A 157 5.07 -3.83 20.29
C ARG A 157 5.13 -2.40 20.85
N ASP A 158 5.90 -1.52 20.23
CA ASP A 158 6.01 -0.10 20.63
C ASP A 158 4.89 0.75 19.99
N ILE A 159 4.04 0.11 19.16
CA ILE A 159 2.88 0.73 18.52
C ILE A 159 1.61 0.19 19.19
N THR A 160 0.72 1.08 19.60
CA THR A 160 -0.62 0.71 20.07
C THR A 160 -1.68 1.39 19.21
N ALA A 161 -2.78 0.67 18.98
CA ALA A 161 -3.94 1.23 18.29
C ALA A 161 -4.89 1.91 19.29
N THR A 162 -5.45 3.03 18.89
CA THR A 162 -6.52 3.73 19.61
C THR A 162 -7.60 4.16 18.62
N PRO A 163 -8.86 4.34 19.06
CA PRO A 163 -9.90 4.86 18.17
C PRO A 163 -9.48 6.22 17.60
N GLY A 164 -9.50 6.34 16.29
CA GLY A 164 -9.25 7.60 15.60
C GLY A 164 -10.50 8.50 15.57
N PRO A 165 -10.38 9.74 15.09
CA PRO A 165 -11.53 10.67 15.01
C PRO A 165 -12.69 10.18 14.14
N GLY A 166 -12.44 9.25 13.23
CA GLY A 166 -13.45 8.65 12.36
C GLY A 166 -14.14 7.41 12.97
N ALA A 167 -13.60 6.87 14.06
CA ALA A 167 -14.18 5.70 14.71
C ALA A 167 -15.53 6.07 15.38
N ARG A 168 -16.49 5.14 15.33
CA ARG A 168 -17.83 5.31 15.92
C ARG A 168 -18.03 4.24 16.98
N PRO A 169 -18.82 4.48 18.03
CA PRO A 169 -19.24 3.40 18.94
C PRO A 169 -19.91 2.28 18.15
N ALA A 170 -19.54 1.02 18.43
CA ALA A 170 -20.19 -0.14 17.84
C ALA A 170 -21.69 -0.15 18.22
N ARG A 171 -22.55 -0.54 17.27
CA ARG A 171 -23.97 -0.68 17.55
C ARG A 171 -24.18 -1.86 18.50
N PRO A 172 -25.02 -1.72 19.55
CA PRO A 172 -25.40 -2.85 20.37
C PRO A 172 -26.02 -3.96 19.50
N GLY A 173 -25.47 -5.18 19.57
CA GLY A 173 -25.97 -6.34 18.83
C GLY A 173 -25.19 -6.73 17.56
N ALA A 174 -24.14 -6.02 17.16
CA ALA A 174 -23.34 -6.41 15.99
C ALA A 174 -22.42 -7.64 16.23
N ALA A 175 -22.15 -7.97 17.48
CA ALA A 175 -21.28 -9.09 17.85
C ALA A 175 -21.92 -10.50 17.65
N ASP A 176 -23.24 -10.58 17.46
CA ASP A 176 -23.98 -11.88 17.43
C ASP A 176 -24.27 -12.39 16.00
N ALA A 177 -23.82 -11.67 14.97
CA ALA A 177 -24.12 -12.04 13.57
C ALA A 177 -23.11 -13.01 12.91
N SER A 178 -22.07 -13.42 13.64
CA SER A 178 -21.06 -14.39 13.17
C SER A 178 -21.28 -15.78 13.76
N GLY A 179 -22.50 -16.28 13.71
CA GLY A 179 -22.78 -17.69 13.99
C GLY A 179 -22.13 -18.58 12.93
N PRO A 180 -21.65 -19.80 13.27
CA PRO A 180 -21.05 -20.71 12.31
C PRO A 180 -22.10 -21.04 11.22
N ALA A 181 -21.67 -20.88 9.97
CA ALA A 181 -22.43 -21.43 8.85
C ALA A 181 -22.36 -22.96 8.93
N ASP A 182 -23.40 -23.57 9.51
CA ASP A 182 -23.64 -25.01 9.36
C ASP A 182 -23.91 -25.28 7.86
N GLY A 183 -22.95 -25.88 7.18
CA GLY A 183 -23.12 -26.46 5.86
C GLY A 183 -23.40 -27.96 5.99
N PRO A 184 -24.26 -28.52 5.12
CA PRO A 184 -24.54 -29.95 5.08
C PRO A 184 -23.36 -30.76 4.52
#